data_2a936720b0c2d3b5c3f3e6c9a46c7d66
#
_entry.id   2a936720b0c2d3b5c3f3e6c9a46c7d66
#
_cell.length_a   1.000
_cell.length_b   1.000
_cell.length_c   1.000
_cell.angle_alpha   90.00
_cell.angle_beta   90.00
_cell.angle_gamma   90.00
#
_symmetry.space_group_name_H-M   'P 1'
#
loop_
_entity.id
_entity.type
_entity.pdbx_description
1 polymer ?
#
loop_
_entity_poly.entity_id
_entity_poly.type
_entity_poly.pdbx_seq_one_letter_code
_entity_poly.pdbx_strand_id
1 'polypeptide(L)'
;MVFFVGDYARQLDDRGRFILPAKIREKLSGTVYITKAPLEKCLNLYTEEEWESISEKMAALPGSIDTNVSKFTRKLFSRALICELDKQGRIPLTPNLLEAAGLKKDIVLVGANSKLEIWDAEEWEKMNEEDDDTEIIVAGIEKYNLSI
;
A
#
# COMPACT_ATOMS: atom_id res chain seq x y z
N MET A 1 7.02 6.40 -14.70
CA MET A 1 6.44 6.52 -13.35
C MET A 1 4.99 6.07 -13.35
N VAL A 2 4.58 5.28 -12.39
CA VAL A 2 3.20 4.77 -12.30
C VAL A 2 2.44 5.53 -11.23
N PHE A 3 1.24 5.99 -11.57
CA PHE A 3 0.33 6.62 -10.63
C PHE A 3 -0.90 5.74 -10.44
N PHE A 4 -1.29 5.54 -9.20
CA PHE A 4 -2.47 4.76 -8.87
C PHE A 4 -3.62 5.68 -8.54
N VAL A 5 -4.75 5.49 -9.22
CA VAL A 5 -5.98 6.26 -9.02
C VAL A 5 -7.19 5.31 -8.96
N GLY A 6 -8.26 5.78 -8.35
CA GLY A 6 -9.51 5.04 -8.26
C GLY A 6 -9.56 4.05 -7.12
N ASP A 7 -10.72 3.43 -6.93
CA ASP A 7 -10.89 2.35 -5.98
C ASP A 7 -11.57 1.14 -6.65
N TYR A 8 -11.29 -0.05 -6.13
CA TYR A 8 -11.72 -1.30 -6.74
C TYR A 8 -12.07 -2.31 -5.65
N ALA A 9 -13.31 -2.79 -5.66
CA ALA A 9 -13.71 -3.87 -4.77
C ALA A 9 -13.17 -5.21 -5.27
N ARG A 10 -12.64 -6.01 -4.38
CA ARG A 10 -12.11 -7.35 -4.68
C ARG A 10 -12.41 -8.29 -3.53
N GLN A 11 -12.25 -9.58 -3.77
CA GLN A 11 -12.38 -10.59 -2.74
C GLN A 11 -11.11 -11.42 -2.65
N LEU A 12 -10.72 -11.73 -1.43
CA LEU A 12 -9.66 -12.71 -1.19
C LEU A 12 -10.23 -14.12 -1.39
N ASP A 13 -9.45 -14.98 -2.04
CA ASP A 13 -9.81 -16.40 -2.12
C ASP A 13 -9.40 -17.14 -0.82
N ASP A 14 -9.65 -18.43 -0.75
CA ASP A 14 -9.36 -19.25 0.44
C ASP A 14 -7.88 -19.29 0.81
N ARG A 15 -7.00 -18.91 -0.11
CA ARG A 15 -5.55 -18.88 0.09
C ARG A 15 -5.00 -17.47 0.32
N GLY A 16 -5.88 -16.50 0.53
CA GLY A 16 -5.45 -15.12 0.76
C GLY A 16 -4.95 -14.40 -0.49
N ARG A 17 -5.41 -14.82 -1.68
CA ARG A 17 -5.00 -14.21 -2.95
C ARG A 17 -6.12 -13.33 -3.49
N PHE A 18 -5.73 -12.24 -4.14
CA PHE A 18 -6.66 -11.41 -4.91
C PHE A 18 -6.10 -11.10 -6.29
N ILE A 19 -6.96 -10.65 -7.19
CA ILE A 19 -6.58 -10.33 -8.57
C ILE A 19 -6.54 -8.81 -8.74
N LEU A 20 -5.41 -8.30 -9.24
CA LEU A 20 -5.29 -6.89 -9.60
C LEU A 20 -6.19 -6.56 -10.80
N PRO A 21 -6.83 -5.39 -10.79
CA PRO A 21 -7.55 -4.91 -11.98
C PRO A 21 -6.63 -4.85 -13.20
N ALA A 22 -7.16 -5.22 -14.35
CA ALA A 22 -6.38 -5.23 -15.60
C ALA A 22 -5.74 -3.88 -15.91
N LYS A 23 -6.44 -2.78 -15.65
CA LYS A 23 -5.93 -1.42 -15.86
C LYS A 23 -4.68 -1.10 -15.03
N ILE A 24 -4.64 -1.61 -13.80
CA ILE A 24 -3.47 -1.44 -12.92
C ILE A 24 -2.35 -2.36 -13.39
N ARG A 25 -2.68 -3.62 -13.66
CA ARG A 25 -1.74 -4.64 -14.08
C ARG A 25 -0.96 -4.25 -15.33
N GLU A 26 -1.62 -3.62 -16.30
CA GLU A 26 -1.02 -3.16 -17.56
C GLU A 26 0.07 -2.11 -17.35
N LYS A 27 0.02 -1.37 -16.24
CA LYS A 27 0.99 -0.32 -15.92
C LYS A 27 2.22 -0.85 -15.18
N LEU A 28 2.18 -2.09 -14.71
CA LEU A 28 3.21 -2.66 -13.84
C LEU A 28 4.22 -3.47 -14.65
N SER A 29 5.48 -3.44 -14.24
CA SER A 29 6.59 -4.11 -14.91
C SER A 29 6.84 -5.55 -14.46
N GLY A 30 5.91 -6.15 -13.75
CA GLY A 30 5.98 -7.55 -13.36
C GLY A 30 6.29 -7.83 -11.90
N THR A 31 7.05 -6.98 -11.21
CA THR A 31 7.38 -7.14 -9.79
C THR A 31 6.75 -6.04 -8.97
N VAL A 32 6.10 -6.41 -7.86
CA VAL A 32 5.54 -5.47 -6.90
C VAL A 32 6.00 -5.83 -5.49
N TYR A 33 5.98 -4.85 -4.62
CA TYR A 33 6.37 -4.98 -3.20
C TYR A 33 5.21 -4.57 -2.34
N ILE A 34 4.89 -5.38 -1.34
CA ILE A 34 3.75 -5.13 -0.45
C ILE A 34 4.22 -5.14 0.98
N THR A 35 3.86 -4.12 1.74
CA THR A 35 4.18 -4.02 3.16
C THR A 35 3.05 -3.34 3.92
N LYS A 36 3.06 -3.48 5.23
CA LYS A 36 2.09 -2.81 6.12
C LYS A 36 2.34 -1.31 6.09
N ALA A 37 1.29 -0.52 5.91
CA ALA A 37 1.36 0.93 5.99
C ALA A 37 1.81 1.36 7.39
N PRO A 38 2.73 2.35 7.50
CA PRO A 38 3.26 2.76 8.81
C PRO A 38 2.23 3.36 9.76
N LEU A 39 1.30 4.14 9.25
CA LEU A 39 0.38 4.93 10.06
C LEU A 39 -1.08 4.48 9.97
N GLU A 40 -1.40 3.57 9.08
CA GLU A 40 -2.78 3.19 8.82
C GLU A 40 -2.96 1.68 8.78
N LYS A 41 -4.18 1.23 9.00
CA LYS A 41 -4.49 -0.21 9.06
C LYS A 41 -4.77 -0.76 7.67
N CYS A 42 -3.78 -0.63 6.79
CA CYS A 42 -3.85 -1.16 5.43
C CYS A 42 -2.48 -1.66 4.99
N LEU A 43 -2.43 -2.27 3.82
CA LEU A 43 -1.19 -2.63 3.15
C LEU A 43 -0.92 -1.64 2.04
N ASN A 44 0.35 -1.37 1.76
CA ASN A 44 0.78 -0.58 0.62
C ASN A 44 1.44 -1.48 -0.41
N LEU A 45 1.01 -1.35 -1.66
CA LEU A 45 1.64 -2.00 -2.80
C LEU A 45 2.41 -0.96 -3.58
N TYR A 46 3.69 -1.23 -3.81
CA TYR A 46 4.60 -0.35 -4.53
C TYR A 46 5.12 -1.01 -5.80
N THR A 47 5.40 -0.20 -6.82
CA THR A 47 6.17 -0.63 -7.98
C THR A 47 7.62 -0.86 -7.57
N GLU A 48 8.38 -1.56 -8.39
CA GLU A 48 9.81 -1.76 -8.16
C GLU A 48 10.56 -0.42 -8.11
N GLU A 49 10.24 0.51 -9.00
CA GLU A 49 10.81 1.85 -9.04
C GLU A 49 10.58 2.62 -7.72
N GLU A 50 9.35 2.62 -7.24
CA GLU A 50 9.00 3.30 -5.99
C GLU A 50 9.65 2.64 -4.78
N TRP A 51 9.72 1.32 -4.76
CA TRP A 51 10.40 0.57 -3.69
C TRP A 51 11.89 0.87 -3.65
N GLU A 52 12.55 0.98 -4.79
CA GLU A 52 13.94 1.39 -4.89
C GLU A 52 14.16 2.78 -4.30
N SER A 53 13.25 3.72 -4.60
CA SER A 53 13.30 5.06 -4.03
C SER A 53 13.17 5.05 -2.51
N ILE A 54 12.25 4.26 -1.98
CA ILE A 54 12.09 4.08 -0.52
C ILE A 54 13.36 3.48 0.08
N SER A 55 13.91 2.45 -0.57
CA SER A 55 15.13 1.77 -0.10
C SER A 55 16.32 2.71 -0.06
N GLU A 56 16.48 3.57 -1.05
CA GLU A 56 17.54 4.58 -1.09
C GLU A 56 17.43 5.59 0.06
N LYS A 57 16.20 6.06 0.32
CA LYS A 57 15.93 6.97 1.44
C LYS A 57 16.27 6.31 2.79
N MET A 58 15.91 5.05 2.94
CA MET A 58 16.20 4.29 4.17
C MET A 58 17.70 4.04 4.34
N ALA A 59 18.40 3.72 3.25
CA ALA A 59 19.83 3.48 3.29
C ALA A 59 20.65 4.73 3.67
N ALA A 60 20.11 5.93 3.41
CA ALA A 60 20.74 7.19 3.78
C ALA A 60 20.64 7.51 5.27
N LEU A 61 19.80 6.80 6.03
CA LEU A 61 19.64 7.01 7.47
C LEU A 61 20.79 6.37 8.25
N PRO A 62 21.14 6.91 9.44
CA PRO A 62 22.30 6.44 10.22
C PRO A 62 22.00 5.14 11.00
N GLY A 63 21.71 4.05 10.32
CA GLY A 63 21.29 2.78 10.92
C GLY A 63 22.39 2.05 11.71
N SER A 64 23.66 2.34 11.43
CA SER A 64 24.78 1.69 12.13
C SER A 64 25.04 2.27 13.52
N ILE A 65 24.55 3.48 13.78
CA ILE A 65 24.77 4.19 15.07
C ILE A 65 23.49 4.57 15.78
N ASP A 66 22.34 4.45 15.12
CA ASP A 66 21.04 4.75 15.71
C ASP A 66 20.18 3.48 15.75
N THR A 67 19.96 2.97 16.95
CA THR A 67 19.19 1.75 17.19
C THR A 67 17.73 1.88 16.72
N ASN A 68 17.15 3.07 16.84
CA ASN A 68 15.77 3.32 16.39
C ASN A 68 15.65 3.20 14.88
N VAL A 69 16.64 3.71 14.13
CA VAL A 69 16.68 3.55 12.67
C VAL A 69 16.82 2.08 12.30
N SER A 70 17.66 1.33 12.99
CA SER A 70 17.84 -0.11 12.76
C SER A 70 16.54 -0.88 13.00
N LYS A 71 15.84 -0.60 14.10
CA LYS A 71 14.55 -1.23 14.42
C LYS A 71 13.48 -0.89 13.39
N PHE A 72 13.37 0.37 13.04
CA PHE A 72 12.42 0.86 12.04
C PHE A 72 12.65 0.19 10.69
N THR A 73 13.88 0.18 10.23
CA THR A 73 14.27 -0.46 8.96
C THR A 73 13.90 -1.94 8.96
N ARG A 74 14.21 -2.65 10.04
CA ARG A 74 13.91 -4.07 10.16
C ARG A 74 12.40 -4.32 10.13
N LYS A 75 11.62 -3.53 10.83
CA LYS A 75 10.15 -3.66 10.86
C LYS A 75 9.53 -3.44 9.48
N LEU A 76 10.03 -2.46 8.73
CA LEU A 76 9.50 -2.15 7.42
C LEU A 76 9.86 -3.22 6.37
N PHE A 77 11.11 -3.65 6.35
CA PHE A 77 11.61 -4.52 5.28
C PHE A 77 11.45 -6.01 5.54
N SER A 78 11.55 -6.47 6.77
CA SER A 78 11.56 -7.92 7.06
C SER A 78 10.24 -8.62 6.76
N ARG A 79 9.13 -7.90 6.78
CA ARG A 79 7.80 -8.46 6.53
C ARG A 79 7.23 -8.08 5.17
N ALA A 80 8.00 -7.38 4.37
CA ALA A 80 7.57 -7.02 3.02
C ALA A 80 7.53 -8.27 2.13
N LEU A 81 6.55 -8.29 1.25
CA LEU A 81 6.37 -9.36 0.27
C LEU A 81 6.84 -8.87 -1.09
N ILE A 82 7.71 -9.65 -1.73
CA ILE A 82 8.09 -9.45 -3.12
C ILE A 82 7.20 -10.39 -3.94
N CYS A 83 6.46 -9.84 -4.88
CA CYS A 83 5.55 -10.63 -5.70
C CYS A 83 5.84 -10.40 -7.18
N GLU A 84 6.13 -11.48 -7.89
CA GLU A 84 6.20 -11.46 -9.34
C GLU A 84 4.79 -11.74 -9.88
N LEU A 85 4.26 -10.82 -10.67
CA LEU A 85 2.92 -10.94 -11.22
C LEU A 85 2.87 -12.01 -12.30
N ASP A 86 1.91 -12.93 -12.18
CA ASP A 86 1.60 -13.87 -13.23
C ASP A 86 0.69 -13.20 -14.28
N LYS A 87 0.36 -13.95 -15.33
CA LYS A 87 -0.52 -13.44 -16.41
C LYS A 87 -1.92 -13.07 -15.93
N GLN A 88 -2.34 -13.64 -14.81
CA GLN A 88 -3.66 -13.39 -14.23
C GLN A 88 -3.66 -12.23 -13.23
N GLY A 89 -2.48 -11.76 -12.84
CA GLY A 89 -2.34 -10.67 -11.89
C GLY A 89 -2.73 -11.04 -10.46
N ARG A 90 -2.55 -12.29 -10.08
CA ARG A 90 -2.85 -12.75 -8.71
C ARG A 90 -1.74 -12.36 -7.76
N ILE A 91 -2.15 -11.89 -6.59
CA ILE A 91 -1.25 -11.53 -5.51
C ILE A 91 -1.55 -12.39 -4.28
N PRO A 92 -0.59 -13.25 -3.87
CA PRO A 92 -0.76 -14.08 -2.68
C PRO A 92 -0.27 -13.31 -1.44
N LEU A 93 -1.20 -12.85 -0.60
CA LEU A 93 -0.83 -12.19 0.66
C LEU A 93 -0.46 -13.22 1.71
N THR A 94 0.59 -12.91 2.47
CA THR A 94 1.03 -13.78 3.58
C THR A 94 0.07 -13.66 4.77
N PRO A 95 -0.02 -14.68 5.64
CA PRO A 95 -0.81 -14.58 6.87
C PRO A 95 -0.43 -13.39 7.74
N ASN A 96 0.85 -13.06 7.83
CA ASN A 96 1.32 -11.90 8.59
C ASN A 96 0.75 -10.57 8.05
N LEU A 97 0.71 -10.41 6.74
CA LEU A 97 0.17 -9.20 6.12
C LEU A 97 -1.35 -9.13 6.28
N LEU A 98 -2.04 -10.24 6.08
CA LEU A 98 -3.50 -10.32 6.28
C LEU A 98 -3.87 -9.89 7.71
N GLU A 99 -3.18 -10.42 8.69
CA GLU A 99 -3.41 -10.10 10.10
C GLU A 99 -3.07 -8.64 10.41
N ALA A 100 -1.91 -8.17 9.95
CA ALA A 100 -1.44 -6.81 10.22
C ALA A 100 -2.44 -5.74 9.75
N ALA A 101 -3.09 -5.96 8.61
CA ALA A 101 -4.08 -5.04 8.07
C ALA A 101 -5.53 -5.43 8.41
N GLY A 102 -5.73 -6.52 9.14
CA GLY A 102 -7.06 -7.00 9.51
C GLY A 102 -7.93 -7.34 8.31
N LEU A 103 -7.34 -7.86 7.24
CA LEU A 103 -8.07 -8.18 6.03
C LEU A 103 -8.91 -9.43 6.21
N LYS A 104 -10.18 -9.34 5.82
CA LYS A 104 -11.13 -10.43 5.76
C LYS A 104 -11.37 -10.78 4.29
N LYS A 105 -12.55 -11.26 3.94
CA LYS A 105 -12.84 -11.68 2.58
C LYS A 105 -12.96 -10.53 1.60
N ASP A 106 -13.71 -9.49 1.98
CA ASP A 106 -13.96 -8.34 1.11
C ASP A 106 -12.92 -7.24 1.36
N ILE A 107 -12.26 -6.82 0.30
CA ILE A 107 -11.21 -5.81 0.35
C ILE A 107 -11.48 -4.70 -0.66
N VAL A 108 -10.84 -3.56 -0.45
CA VAL A 108 -10.86 -2.44 -1.40
C VAL A 108 -9.43 -2.07 -1.74
N LEU A 109 -9.15 -1.95 -3.02
CA LEU A 109 -7.88 -1.46 -3.53
C LEU A 109 -8.04 0.03 -3.81
N VAL A 110 -7.21 0.85 -3.19
CA VAL A 110 -7.35 2.32 -3.25
C VAL A 110 -6.10 2.94 -3.83
N GLY A 111 -6.25 3.65 -4.94
CA GLY A 111 -5.15 4.40 -5.55
C GLY A 111 -4.79 5.61 -4.70
N ALA A 112 -3.54 5.68 -4.28
CA ALA A 112 -3.02 6.77 -3.45
C ALA A 112 -1.75 7.35 -4.05
N ASN A 113 -1.79 7.68 -5.33
CA ASN A 113 -0.72 8.28 -6.13
C ASN A 113 0.46 7.30 -6.33
N SER A 114 1.49 7.34 -5.51
CA SER A 114 2.69 6.50 -5.69
C SER A 114 2.53 5.06 -5.22
N LYS A 115 1.40 4.73 -4.61
CA LYS A 115 1.12 3.40 -4.05
C LYS A 115 -0.33 3.02 -4.24
N LEU A 116 -0.59 1.73 -4.17
CA LEU A 116 -1.94 1.17 -4.11
C LEU A 116 -2.16 0.65 -2.70
N GLU A 117 -3.19 1.13 -2.01
CA GLU A 117 -3.52 0.68 -0.66
C GLU A 117 -4.49 -0.49 -0.72
N ILE A 118 -4.34 -1.43 0.20
CA ILE A 118 -5.22 -2.59 0.32
C ILE A 118 -5.88 -2.54 1.69
N TRP A 119 -7.17 -2.31 1.70
CA TRP A 119 -7.98 -2.13 2.91
C TRP A 119 -8.98 -3.26 3.08
N ASP A 120 -9.28 -3.62 4.32
CA ASP A 120 -10.49 -4.36 4.62
C ASP A 120 -11.69 -3.49 4.26
N ALA A 121 -12.68 -4.05 3.57
CA ALA A 121 -13.82 -3.27 3.07
C ALA A 121 -14.61 -2.58 4.18
N GLU A 122 -14.83 -3.24 5.32
CA GLU A 122 -15.52 -2.64 6.46
C GLU A 122 -14.74 -1.48 7.07
N GLU A 123 -13.43 -1.65 7.25
CA GLU A 123 -12.57 -0.60 7.81
C GLU A 123 -12.52 0.62 6.89
N TRP A 124 -12.45 0.39 5.59
CA TRP A 124 -12.49 1.47 4.59
C TRP A 124 -13.80 2.25 4.66
N GLU A 125 -14.92 1.55 4.73
CA GLU A 125 -16.26 2.16 4.80
C GLU A 125 -16.44 2.98 6.08
N LYS A 126 -16.02 2.45 7.23
CA LYS A 126 -16.07 3.17 8.52
C LYS A 126 -15.23 4.44 8.49
N MET A 127 -14.05 4.38 7.96
CA MET A 127 -13.16 5.53 7.86
C MET A 127 -13.78 6.62 6.99
N ASN A 128 -14.37 6.27 5.87
CA ASN A 128 -15.03 7.23 4.98
C ASN A 128 -16.29 7.87 5.60
N GLU A 129 -17.02 7.14 6.44
CA GLU A 129 -18.16 7.70 7.17
C GLU A 129 -17.75 8.73 8.22
N GLU A 130 -16.60 8.54 8.84
CA GLU A 130 -16.07 9.43 9.87
C GLU A 130 -15.40 10.67 9.29
N ASP A 131 -14.91 10.60 8.07
CA ASP A 131 -14.15 11.66 7.43
C ASP A 131 -15.07 12.64 6.67
N ASP A 132 -14.77 13.94 6.80
CA ASP A 132 -15.34 14.96 5.92
C ASP A 132 -14.36 15.20 4.76
N ASP A 133 -14.64 14.62 3.61
CA ASP A 133 -13.75 14.66 2.44
C ASP A 133 -13.42 16.09 1.99
N THR A 134 -14.42 16.96 1.96
CA THR A 134 -14.20 18.36 1.55
C THR A 134 -13.29 19.08 2.51
N GLU A 135 -13.53 18.93 3.80
CA GLU A 135 -12.71 19.57 4.85
C GLU A 135 -11.27 19.10 4.79
N ILE A 136 -11.06 17.79 4.64
CA ILE A 136 -9.71 17.18 4.56
C ILE A 136 -8.95 17.69 3.34
N ILE A 137 -9.59 17.72 2.18
CA ILE A 137 -8.97 18.16 0.93
C ILE A 137 -8.62 19.64 1.00
N VAL A 138 -9.55 20.49 1.45
CA VAL A 138 -9.34 21.94 1.56
C VAL A 138 -8.22 22.26 2.55
N ALA A 139 -8.20 21.59 3.71
CA ALA A 139 -7.16 21.79 4.71
C ALA A 139 -5.77 21.43 4.15
N GLY A 140 -5.67 20.35 3.39
CA GLY A 140 -4.42 19.96 2.74
C GLY A 140 -3.94 20.95 1.69
N ILE A 141 -4.86 21.45 0.87
CA ILE A 141 -4.56 22.47 -0.16
C ILE A 141 -4.03 23.73 0.49
N GLU A 142 -4.69 24.22 1.54
CA GLU A 142 -4.30 25.44 2.25
C GLU A 142 -2.95 25.28 2.95
N LYS A 143 -2.75 24.17 3.67
CA LYS A 143 -1.53 23.91 4.43
C LYS A 143 -0.28 23.88 3.55
N TYR A 144 -0.38 23.27 2.37
CA TYR A 144 0.75 23.09 1.47
C TYR A 144 0.73 24.02 0.26
N ASN A 145 -0.22 24.96 0.22
CA ASN A 145 -0.37 25.96 -0.86
C ASN A 145 -0.40 25.30 -2.24
N LEU A 146 -1.24 24.29 -2.39
CA LEU A 146 -1.36 23.55 -3.65
C LEU A 146 -2.27 24.26 -4.64
N SER A 147 -1.92 24.18 -5.91
CA SER A 147 -2.71 24.71 -7.02
C SER A 147 -3.36 23.57 -7.78
N ILE A 148 -4.53 23.16 -7.32
CA ILE A 148 -5.32 22.09 -7.96
C ILE A 148 -6.79 22.45 -8.09
#